data_05bf70cc7ff305e59126c2553da35ca9
#
_entry.id   05bf70cc7ff305e59126c2553da35ca9
#
_cell.length_a   1.000
_cell.length_b   1.000
_cell.length_c   1.000
_cell.angle_alpha   90.00
_cell.angle_beta   90.00
_cell.angle_gamma   90.00
#
_symmetry.space_group_name_H-M   'P 1'
#
loop_
_entity.id
_entity.type
_entity.pdbx_description
1 polymer ?
#
loop_
_entity_poly.entity_id
_entity_poly.type
_entity_poly.pdbx_seq_one_letter_code
_entity_poly.pdbx_strand_id
1 'polypeptide(L)'
;MKVVFDTKSLAPAKRRQAWRDAICEIYLQVDCVAEQDNEYAGFVREARFGAVTLTDTLLSPQSIRRQNRHIAHFDKDCYYAGIEQIGRLNICQADSSFLLRPGIGSVYYANEPYELQCDLRSRQFWIELPRQAFDSRFDSGRPPLLAHFDLSRGLGRIAVEFCAVLAAEGAELDPQSRAKLGEQFMDILALALSGEPGRQPADEKSVQETRLRSVKAYIDAHLSDPDLSLTAIAKNNGISLRYLHQLFRQMDMSASEWLRLRRLQRSHDLLSSPRYAAQSITEIAYSMGFNSSSHFSNLFRAQFGLRPSDVRGTSVVAGLHRKPFVPNERAGSRGDNFE
;
A
#
# COMPACT_ATOMS: atom_id res chain seq x y z
N MET A 1 12.76 -17.02 18.83
CA MET A 1 11.39 -16.42 18.78
C MET A 1 10.32 -17.49 18.88
N LYS A 2 9.20 -17.23 19.57
CA LYS A 2 8.04 -18.14 19.71
C LYS A 2 7.09 -17.96 18.51
N VAL A 3 6.59 -19.08 17.95
CA VAL A 3 5.52 -19.04 16.95
C VAL A 3 4.22 -18.63 17.66
N VAL A 4 3.64 -17.52 17.25
CA VAL A 4 2.35 -17.00 17.78
C VAL A 4 1.21 -17.46 16.88
N PHE A 5 1.43 -17.47 15.57
CA PHE A 5 0.45 -17.90 14.57
C PHE A 5 1.14 -18.53 13.34
N ASP A 6 0.55 -19.59 12.78
CA ASP A 6 1.00 -20.21 11.54
C ASP A 6 -0.20 -20.83 10.80
N THR A 7 -0.42 -20.39 9.57
CA THR A 7 -1.51 -20.91 8.72
C THR A 7 -1.29 -22.37 8.29
N LYS A 8 -0.06 -22.92 8.37
CA LYS A 8 0.23 -24.31 7.97
C LYS A 8 -0.59 -25.34 8.74
N SER A 9 -0.93 -25.04 9.99
CA SER A 9 -1.74 -25.91 10.85
C SER A 9 -3.24 -25.91 10.48
N LEU A 10 -3.67 -25.05 9.55
CA LEU A 10 -5.07 -24.83 9.21
C LEU A 10 -5.40 -25.37 7.83
N ALA A 11 -6.66 -25.83 7.66
CA ALA A 11 -7.19 -26.17 6.35
C ALA A 11 -7.18 -24.93 5.42
N PRO A 12 -6.85 -25.07 4.11
CA PRO A 12 -6.69 -23.93 3.20
C PRO A 12 -7.86 -22.93 3.23
N ALA A 13 -9.09 -23.41 3.22
CA ALA A 13 -10.29 -22.57 3.24
C ALA A 13 -10.43 -21.68 4.49
N LYS A 14 -9.79 -22.04 5.61
CA LYS A 14 -9.85 -21.29 6.88
C LYS A 14 -8.68 -20.31 7.06
N ARG A 15 -7.61 -20.44 6.28
CA ARG A 15 -6.34 -19.72 6.49
C ARG A 15 -6.50 -18.20 6.44
N ARG A 16 -7.24 -17.69 5.46
CA ARG A 16 -7.43 -16.25 5.24
C ARG A 16 -8.19 -15.59 6.39
N GLN A 17 -9.29 -16.19 6.81
CA GLN A 17 -10.07 -15.66 7.93
C GLN A 17 -9.27 -15.70 9.23
N ALA A 18 -8.64 -16.84 9.53
CA ALA A 18 -7.83 -17.00 10.73
C ALA A 18 -6.61 -16.07 10.74
N TRP A 19 -6.00 -15.80 9.57
CA TRP A 19 -4.94 -14.81 9.43
C TRP A 19 -5.41 -13.40 9.81
N ARG A 20 -6.56 -12.97 9.25
CA ARG A 20 -7.13 -11.66 9.54
C ARG A 20 -7.40 -11.48 11.01
N ASP A 21 -7.99 -12.50 11.65
CA ASP A 21 -8.31 -12.48 13.07
C ASP A 21 -7.02 -12.41 13.91
N ALA A 22 -5.99 -13.19 13.54
CA ALA A 22 -4.69 -13.19 14.21
C ALA A 22 -3.95 -11.85 14.09
N ILE A 23 -3.97 -11.20 12.91
CA ILE A 23 -3.35 -9.88 12.74
C ILE A 23 -4.03 -8.82 13.61
N CYS A 24 -5.37 -8.86 13.71
CA CYS A 24 -6.11 -7.96 14.58
C CYS A 24 -5.82 -8.19 16.07
N GLU A 25 -5.54 -9.42 16.48
CA GLU A 25 -5.21 -9.78 17.87
C GLU A 25 -3.75 -9.47 18.22
N ILE A 26 -2.81 -9.80 17.33
CA ILE A 26 -1.35 -9.69 17.60
C ILE A 26 -0.89 -8.22 17.53
N TYR A 27 -1.35 -7.50 16.51
CA TYR A 27 -0.88 -6.14 16.27
C TYR A 27 -1.90 -5.09 16.69
N LEU A 28 -2.89 -4.85 15.83
CA LEU A 28 -3.85 -3.75 15.96
C LEU A 28 -5.15 -4.11 15.25
N GLN A 29 -6.26 -3.55 15.70
CA GLN A 29 -7.49 -3.58 14.93
C GLN A 29 -7.31 -2.84 13.61
N VAL A 30 -7.51 -3.54 12.50
CA VAL A 30 -7.31 -3.07 11.13
C VAL A 30 -8.29 -3.75 10.17
N ASP A 31 -8.56 -3.12 9.04
CA ASP A 31 -9.14 -3.85 7.91
C ASP A 31 -8.00 -4.59 7.19
N CYS A 32 -8.09 -5.90 7.12
CA CYS A 32 -7.16 -6.73 6.37
C CYS A 32 -7.91 -7.39 5.20
N VAL A 33 -7.51 -7.05 3.97
CA VAL A 33 -8.08 -7.61 2.74
C VAL A 33 -6.99 -8.40 2.04
N ALA A 34 -7.06 -9.73 2.16
CA ALA A 34 -6.18 -10.64 1.42
C ALA A 34 -6.71 -10.83 -0.01
N GLU A 35 -5.81 -10.92 -0.98
CA GLU A 35 -6.18 -11.28 -2.34
C GLU A 35 -6.78 -12.68 -2.40
N GLN A 36 -7.57 -12.95 -3.45
CA GLN A 36 -8.31 -14.22 -3.61
C GLN A 36 -7.37 -15.35 -4.04
N ASP A 37 -6.49 -15.77 -3.14
CA ASP A 37 -5.68 -16.96 -3.33
C ASP A 37 -6.14 -18.06 -2.36
N ASN A 38 -6.42 -19.26 -2.88
CA ASN A 38 -6.78 -20.42 -2.07
C ASN A 38 -5.57 -20.98 -1.29
N GLU A 39 -4.36 -20.53 -1.60
CA GLU A 39 -3.11 -20.96 -0.98
C GLU A 39 -2.53 -19.93 0.00
N TYR A 40 -3.39 -19.16 0.68
CA TYR A 40 -2.90 -18.18 1.64
C TYR A 40 -1.92 -18.82 2.63
N ALA A 41 -0.71 -18.26 2.72
CA ALA A 41 0.32 -18.72 3.65
C ALA A 41 0.88 -17.52 4.43
N GLY A 42 0.92 -17.66 5.75
CA GLY A 42 1.49 -16.66 6.63
C GLY A 42 1.85 -17.24 7.98
N PHE A 43 2.82 -16.65 8.63
CA PHE A 43 3.15 -16.93 10.04
C PHE A 43 3.56 -15.65 10.75
N VAL A 44 3.43 -15.64 12.06
CA VAL A 44 3.97 -14.62 12.97
C VAL A 44 4.75 -15.32 14.07
N ARG A 45 6.01 -14.92 14.26
CA ARG A 45 6.85 -15.28 15.39
C ARG A 45 7.13 -14.02 16.20
N GLU A 46 7.16 -14.15 17.51
CA GLU A 46 7.34 -13.02 18.43
C GLU A 46 8.47 -13.28 19.42
N ALA A 47 9.19 -12.24 19.78
CA ALA A 47 10.07 -12.18 20.94
C ALA A 47 9.96 -10.81 21.59
N ARG A 48 9.97 -10.76 22.93
CA ARG A 48 9.86 -9.53 23.71
C ARG A 48 11.19 -9.21 24.39
N PHE A 49 11.57 -7.94 24.27
CA PHE A 49 12.79 -7.37 24.83
C PHE A 49 12.43 -6.17 25.70
N GLY A 50 11.95 -6.45 26.93
CA GLY A 50 11.36 -5.43 27.81
C GLY A 50 10.08 -4.85 27.17
N ALA A 51 10.12 -3.56 26.89
CA ALA A 51 9.02 -2.84 26.24
C ALA A 51 9.00 -2.96 24.71
N VAL A 52 10.07 -3.47 24.09
CA VAL A 52 10.18 -3.67 22.64
C VAL A 52 9.66 -5.06 22.27
N THR A 53 8.78 -5.12 21.27
CA THR A 53 8.33 -6.39 20.68
C THR A 53 8.90 -6.53 19.27
N LEU A 54 9.60 -7.63 19.03
CA LEU A 54 10.12 -8.00 17.72
C LEU A 54 9.26 -9.13 17.14
N THR A 55 8.74 -8.94 15.94
CA THR A 55 8.03 -9.99 15.20
C THR A 55 8.70 -10.29 13.87
N ASP A 56 8.77 -11.58 13.52
CA ASP A 56 9.16 -12.10 12.20
C ASP A 56 7.88 -12.58 11.51
N THR A 57 7.49 -11.91 10.45
CA THR A 57 6.19 -12.12 9.80
C THR A 57 6.38 -12.47 8.34
N LEU A 58 5.79 -13.59 7.91
CA LEU A 58 5.60 -13.93 6.50
C LEU A 58 4.14 -13.73 6.16
N LEU A 59 3.86 -13.09 5.03
CA LEU A 59 2.49 -12.86 4.57
C LEU A 59 2.36 -13.07 3.05
N SER A 60 1.18 -13.51 2.65
CA SER A 60 0.73 -13.53 1.25
C SER A 60 0.20 -12.15 0.84
N PRO A 61 -0.02 -11.89 -0.47
CA PRO A 61 -0.52 -10.62 -0.97
C PRO A 61 -1.77 -10.15 -0.24
N GLN A 62 -1.73 -8.91 0.26
CA GLN A 62 -2.82 -8.30 1.02
C GLN A 62 -2.68 -6.79 1.15
N SER A 63 -3.78 -6.13 1.51
CA SER A 63 -3.76 -4.77 2.01
C SER A 63 -4.25 -4.71 3.45
N ILE A 64 -3.59 -3.89 4.26
CA ILE A 64 -3.95 -3.63 5.67
C ILE A 64 -4.22 -2.14 5.79
N ARG A 65 -5.37 -1.76 6.35
CA ARG A 65 -5.76 -0.37 6.55
C ARG A 65 -6.16 -0.12 7.99
N ARG A 66 -5.49 0.84 8.62
CA ARG A 66 -5.90 1.41 9.89
C ARG A 66 -6.53 2.77 9.66
N GLN A 67 -7.73 2.97 10.17
CA GLN A 67 -8.53 4.17 10.01
C GLN A 67 -8.88 4.76 11.38
N ASN A 68 -9.34 6.02 11.42
CA ASN A 68 -9.74 6.71 12.65
C ASN A 68 -10.73 5.90 13.51
N ARG A 69 -11.65 5.15 12.89
CA ARG A 69 -12.59 4.27 13.60
C ARG A 69 -11.88 3.17 14.41
N HIS A 70 -10.78 2.61 13.88
CA HIS A 70 -9.99 1.58 14.57
C HIS A 70 -9.19 2.19 15.72
N ILE A 71 -8.64 3.39 15.51
CA ILE A 71 -7.86 4.13 16.52
C ILE A 71 -8.76 4.50 17.70
N ALA A 72 -9.99 4.96 17.44
CA ALA A 72 -10.96 5.30 18.49
C ALA A 72 -11.36 4.12 19.38
N HIS A 73 -11.29 2.87 18.88
CA HIS A 73 -11.65 1.68 19.65
C HIS A 73 -10.45 1.02 20.32
N PHE A 74 -9.25 1.17 19.77
CA PHE A 74 -8.05 0.56 20.30
C PHE A 74 -6.86 1.50 20.08
N ASP A 75 -6.54 2.25 21.12
CA ASP A 75 -5.39 3.15 21.18
C ASP A 75 -4.14 2.33 21.51
N LYS A 76 -3.16 2.35 20.61
CA LYS A 76 -1.85 1.72 20.81
C LYS A 76 -0.76 2.74 20.47
N ASP A 77 -0.22 3.34 21.48
CA ASP A 77 0.72 4.46 21.36
C ASP A 77 2.16 3.97 21.13
N CYS A 78 2.42 3.50 19.90
CA CYS A 78 3.72 2.97 19.51
C CYS A 78 4.08 3.33 18.07
N TYR A 79 5.37 3.19 17.74
CA TYR A 79 5.87 3.16 16.38
C TYR A 79 6.10 1.71 15.94
N TYR A 80 6.00 1.47 14.64
CA TYR A 80 6.50 0.26 14.00
C TYR A 80 7.68 0.59 13.10
N ALA A 81 8.84 -0.01 13.39
CA ALA A 81 9.96 -0.01 12.46
C ALA A 81 9.90 -1.30 11.63
N GLY A 82 9.89 -1.16 10.30
CA GLY A 82 9.84 -2.26 9.35
C GLY A 82 11.20 -2.51 8.71
N ILE A 83 11.60 -3.78 8.64
CA ILE A 83 12.78 -4.27 7.95
C ILE A 83 12.35 -5.39 7.02
N GLU A 84 12.30 -5.11 5.71
CA GLU A 84 11.96 -6.12 4.71
C GLU A 84 13.11 -7.08 4.49
N GLN A 85 12.83 -8.38 4.56
CA GLN A 85 13.81 -9.43 4.30
C GLN A 85 13.65 -10.01 2.89
N ILE A 86 12.40 -10.23 2.45
CA ILE A 86 12.05 -10.79 1.15
C ILE A 86 10.77 -10.11 0.66
N GLY A 87 10.74 -9.69 -0.60
CA GLY A 87 9.59 -9.06 -1.21
C GLY A 87 9.63 -7.55 -1.13
N ARG A 88 8.47 -6.94 -1.04
CA ARG A 88 8.30 -5.49 -0.92
C ARG A 88 6.96 -5.16 -0.29
N LEU A 89 6.92 -4.09 0.47
CA LEU A 89 5.72 -3.58 1.12
C LEU A 89 5.64 -2.07 0.91
N ASN A 90 4.51 -1.58 0.48
CA ASN A 90 4.27 -0.16 0.41
C ASN A 90 3.58 0.31 1.69
N ILE A 91 4.14 1.34 2.33
CA ILE A 91 3.60 1.99 3.53
C ILE A 91 3.11 3.37 3.11
N CYS A 92 1.82 3.66 3.36
CA CYS A 92 1.25 5.00 3.19
C CYS A 92 0.77 5.52 4.53
N GLN A 93 1.18 6.74 4.92
CA GLN A 93 0.72 7.43 6.11
C GLN A 93 0.65 8.93 5.84
N ALA A 94 -0.45 9.58 6.19
CA ALA A 94 -0.76 10.94 5.81
C ALA A 94 -0.60 11.13 4.27
N ASP A 95 0.08 12.17 3.83
CA ASP A 95 0.31 12.47 2.42
C ASP A 95 1.61 11.85 1.87
N SER A 96 2.23 10.96 2.62
CA SER A 96 3.51 10.34 2.28
C SER A 96 3.38 8.84 2.06
N SER A 97 4.23 8.30 1.19
CA SER A 97 4.32 6.85 0.99
C SER A 97 5.77 6.42 0.85
N PHE A 98 6.05 5.21 1.29
CA PHE A 98 7.38 4.62 1.26
C PHE A 98 7.32 3.16 0.82
N LEU A 99 8.20 2.76 -0.11
CA LEU A 99 8.34 1.37 -0.52
C LEU A 99 9.43 0.69 0.30
N LEU A 100 9.02 -0.11 1.27
CA LEU A 100 9.90 -0.97 2.04
C LEU A 100 10.35 -2.15 1.17
N ARG A 101 11.67 -2.38 1.13
CA ARG A 101 12.31 -3.46 0.37
C ARG A 101 13.60 -3.92 1.05
N PRO A 102 14.17 -5.09 0.70
CA PRO A 102 15.44 -5.52 1.27
C PRO A 102 16.52 -4.44 1.13
N GLY A 103 17.28 -4.24 2.21
CA GLY A 103 18.32 -3.22 2.30
C GLY A 103 17.85 -1.83 2.77
N ILE A 104 16.56 -1.63 2.99
CA ILE A 104 16.03 -0.35 3.45
C ILE A 104 15.01 -0.59 4.57
N GLY A 105 15.13 0.15 5.67
CA GLY A 105 14.16 0.19 6.77
C GLY A 105 13.38 1.49 6.80
N SER A 106 12.21 1.49 7.44
CA SER A 106 11.38 2.67 7.67
C SER A 106 10.58 2.57 8.96
N VAL A 107 10.08 3.73 9.45
CA VAL A 107 9.28 3.83 10.67
C VAL A 107 7.97 4.55 10.38
N TYR A 108 6.84 4.03 10.90
CA TYR A 108 5.56 4.70 10.87
C TYR A 108 4.89 4.69 12.25
N TYR A 109 3.94 5.60 12.46
CA TYR A 109 3.23 5.74 13.73
C TYR A 109 1.93 4.95 13.73
N ALA A 110 1.77 4.06 14.70
CA ALA A 110 0.62 3.16 14.77
C ALA A 110 -0.70 3.86 15.09
N ASN A 111 -0.64 5.00 15.78
CA ASN A 111 -1.83 5.74 16.25
C ASN A 111 -2.27 6.88 15.31
N GLU A 112 -1.85 6.82 14.06
CA GLU A 112 -2.37 7.62 12.95
C GLU A 112 -2.86 6.69 11.83
N PRO A 113 -3.81 7.11 10.97
CA PRO A 113 -4.25 6.31 9.83
C PRO A 113 -3.09 5.92 8.91
N TYR A 114 -3.06 4.66 8.50
CA TYR A 114 -2.07 4.16 7.54
C TYR A 114 -2.63 3.07 6.65
N GLU A 115 -1.95 2.81 5.54
CA GLU A 115 -2.18 1.67 4.67
C GLU A 115 -0.86 0.95 4.39
N LEU A 116 -0.88 -0.39 4.53
CA LEU A 116 0.20 -1.28 4.12
C LEU A 116 -0.30 -2.10 2.95
N GLN A 117 0.42 -2.09 1.84
CA GLN A 117 0.06 -2.84 0.64
C GLN A 117 1.20 -3.77 0.23
N CYS A 118 0.90 -5.05 0.13
CA CYS A 118 1.81 -6.11 -0.27
C CYS A 118 1.21 -6.82 -1.49
N ASP A 119 1.85 -6.67 -2.66
CA ASP A 119 1.38 -7.27 -3.92
C ASP A 119 2.00 -8.65 -4.17
N LEU A 120 3.05 -8.99 -3.43
CA LEU A 120 3.78 -10.26 -3.54
C LEU A 120 3.97 -10.86 -2.15
N ARG A 121 4.31 -12.14 -2.11
CA ARG A 121 4.70 -12.79 -0.85
C ARG A 121 5.90 -12.07 -0.25
N SER A 122 5.80 -11.70 1.02
CA SER A 122 6.73 -10.80 1.70
C SER A 122 7.07 -11.33 3.09
N ARG A 123 8.33 -11.14 3.52
CA ARG A 123 8.78 -11.47 4.87
C ARG A 123 9.53 -10.29 5.45
N GLN A 124 9.13 -9.88 6.64
CA GLN A 124 9.69 -8.73 7.34
C GLN A 124 9.82 -8.94 8.84
N PHE A 125 10.77 -8.23 9.41
CA PHE A 125 10.74 -7.92 10.84
C PHE A 125 9.92 -6.65 11.08
N TRP A 126 9.03 -6.71 12.06
CA TRP A 126 8.40 -5.55 12.65
C TRP A 126 8.89 -5.39 14.08
N ILE A 127 9.32 -4.18 14.39
CA ILE A 127 9.75 -3.78 15.72
C ILE A 127 8.74 -2.78 16.26
N GLU A 128 8.02 -3.18 17.29
CA GLU A 128 7.12 -2.33 18.02
C GLU A 128 7.88 -1.58 19.09
N LEU A 129 7.82 -0.24 19.04
CA LEU A 129 8.60 0.69 19.85
C LEU A 129 7.63 1.58 20.63
N PRO A 130 7.60 1.55 21.99
CA PRO A 130 6.77 2.43 22.79
C PRO A 130 7.07 3.89 22.47
N ARG A 131 6.01 4.66 22.17
CA ARG A 131 6.17 6.06 21.72
C ARG A 131 7.01 6.89 22.67
N GLN A 132 6.62 7.03 23.92
CA GLN A 132 7.29 7.92 24.87
C GLN A 132 8.77 7.57 25.01
N ALA A 133 9.09 6.29 25.13
CA ALA A 133 10.47 5.83 25.26
C ALA A 133 11.26 6.11 23.98
N PHE A 134 10.67 5.94 22.80
CA PHE A 134 11.36 6.16 21.54
C PHE A 134 11.49 7.65 21.19
N ASP A 135 10.45 8.45 21.43
CA ASP A 135 10.46 9.91 21.23
C ASP A 135 11.59 10.60 22.01
N SER A 136 11.86 10.14 23.24
CA SER A 136 12.91 10.71 24.10
C SER A 136 14.34 10.58 23.54
N ARG A 137 14.54 9.80 22.48
CA ARG A 137 15.81 9.59 21.81
C ARG A 137 16.08 10.57 20.66
N PHE A 138 15.13 11.46 20.40
CA PHE A 138 15.25 12.44 19.32
C PHE A 138 15.18 13.88 19.87
N ASP A 139 16.13 14.73 19.48
CA ASP A 139 16.14 16.15 19.84
C ASP A 139 14.87 16.88 19.37
N SER A 140 14.27 16.42 18.27
CA SER A 140 12.98 16.91 17.75
C SER A 140 11.76 16.45 18.56
N GLY A 141 11.94 15.59 19.58
CA GLY A 141 10.87 15.00 20.36
C GLY A 141 10.06 13.91 19.65
N ARG A 142 10.45 13.50 18.43
CA ARG A 142 9.84 12.38 17.69
C ARG A 142 10.74 11.89 16.57
N PRO A 143 10.63 10.61 16.15
CA PRO A 143 11.34 10.10 14.98
C PRO A 143 10.81 10.74 13.67
N PRO A 144 11.66 10.83 12.64
CA PRO A 144 11.21 11.19 11.29
C PRO A 144 10.36 10.06 10.71
N LEU A 145 9.04 10.28 10.54
CA LEU A 145 8.14 9.26 10.01
C LEU A 145 8.35 9.05 8.51
N LEU A 146 8.24 7.80 8.09
CA LEU A 146 8.48 7.33 6.73
C LEU A 146 9.86 7.72 6.17
N ALA A 147 10.76 8.22 7.03
CA ALA A 147 12.17 8.33 6.67
C ALA A 147 12.75 6.92 6.52
N HIS A 148 13.63 6.78 5.57
CA HIS A 148 14.33 5.53 5.32
C HIS A 148 15.73 5.57 5.90
N PHE A 149 16.22 4.41 6.28
CA PHE A 149 17.61 4.20 6.68
C PHE A 149 18.19 3.00 5.94
N ASP A 150 19.46 3.17 5.51
CA ASP A 150 20.17 2.17 4.70
C ASP A 150 20.60 0.99 5.60
N LEU A 151 20.06 -0.20 5.34
CA LEU A 151 20.39 -1.43 6.06
C LEU A 151 21.65 -2.13 5.53
N SER A 152 22.24 -1.66 4.43
CA SER A 152 23.38 -2.29 3.80
C SER A 152 24.72 -1.85 4.42
N ARG A 153 24.76 -0.74 5.15
CA ARG A 153 25.96 -0.12 5.71
C ARG A 153 25.69 0.71 6.97
N GLY A 154 26.77 1.07 7.65
CA GLY A 154 26.74 1.99 8.77
C GLY A 154 25.81 1.54 9.90
N LEU A 155 25.15 2.51 10.52
CA LEU A 155 24.26 2.29 11.67
C LEU A 155 23.04 1.43 11.32
N GLY A 156 22.50 1.58 10.10
CA GLY A 156 21.37 0.75 9.66
C GLY A 156 21.76 -0.72 9.53
N ARG A 157 22.96 -1.02 9.04
CA ARG A 157 23.47 -2.41 9.03
C ARG A 157 23.64 -2.96 10.44
N ILE A 158 24.17 -2.17 11.37
CA ILE A 158 24.26 -2.56 12.77
C ILE A 158 22.86 -2.89 13.32
N ALA A 159 21.87 -2.04 13.03
CA ALA A 159 20.49 -2.24 13.50
C ALA A 159 19.89 -3.54 12.96
N VAL A 160 20.04 -3.87 11.67
CA VAL A 160 19.46 -5.10 11.09
C VAL A 160 20.20 -6.36 11.58
N GLU A 161 21.52 -6.32 11.68
CA GLU A 161 22.30 -7.45 12.21
C GLU A 161 21.97 -7.70 13.69
N PHE A 162 21.84 -6.63 14.48
CA PHE A 162 21.42 -6.73 15.87
C PHE A 162 20.01 -7.31 16.00
N CYS A 163 19.08 -6.87 15.16
CA CYS A 163 17.72 -7.44 15.07
C CYS A 163 17.76 -8.93 14.76
N ALA A 164 18.57 -9.36 13.78
CA ALA A 164 18.70 -10.76 13.41
C ALA A 164 19.28 -11.62 14.55
N VAL A 165 20.28 -11.10 15.27
CA VAL A 165 20.85 -11.77 16.44
C VAL A 165 19.83 -11.88 17.57
N LEU A 166 19.09 -10.81 17.87
CA LEU A 166 18.02 -10.84 18.87
C LEU A 166 16.94 -11.87 18.51
N ALA A 167 16.59 -11.95 17.23
CA ALA A 167 15.60 -12.92 16.74
C ALA A 167 16.08 -14.37 16.92
N ALA A 168 17.37 -14.63 16.73
CA ALA A 168 17.98 -15.97 16.85
C ALA A 168 18.19 -16.35 18.33
N GLU A 169 18.88 -15.51 19.10
CA GLU A 169 19.44 -15.84 20.41
C GLU A 169 18.56 -15.40 21.59
N GLY A 170 17.62 -14.49 21.35
CA GLY A 170 16.83 -13.86 22.40
C GLY A 170 16.01 -14.81 23.26
N ALA A 171 15.72 -16.03 22.80
CA ALA A 171 14.98 -17.04 23.56
C ALA A 171 15.74 -17.55 24.78
N GLU A 172 17.08 -17.62 24.68
CA GLU A 172 17.97 -18.15 25.70
C GLU A 172 18.34 -17.12 26.79
N LEU A 173 17.95 -15.86 26.61
CA LEU A 173 18.32 -14.77 27.52
C LEU A 173 17.31 -14.63 28.66
N ASP A 174 17.81 -14.26 29.84
CA ASP A 174 16.99 -13.90 31.00
C ASP A 174 16.19 -12.59 30.76
N PRO A 175 15.09 -12.36 31.50
CA PRO A 175 14.25 -11.19 31.30
C PRO A 175 14.96 -9.84 31.47
N GLN A 176 15.93 -9.73 32.39
CA GLN A 176 16.66 -8.49 32.63
C GLN A 176 17.60 -8.15 31.47
N SER A 177 18.33 -9.15 30.95
CA SER A 177 19.17 -9.01 29.77
C SER A 177 18.35 -8.64 28.55
N ARG A 178 17.18 -9.28 28.34
CA ARG A 178 16.27 -8.89 27.26
C ARG A 178 15.82 -7.44 27.34
N ALA A 179 15.41 -6.98 28.53
CA ALA A 179 14.99 -5.59 28.72
C ALA A 179 16.08 -4.60 28.35
N LYS A 180 17.32 -4.84 28.83
CA LYS A 180 18.48 -4.00 28.49
C LYS A 180 18.78 -3.99 26.98
N LEU A 181 18.72 -5.16 26.33
CA LEU A 181 18.94 -5.24 24.89
C LEU A 181 17.85 -4.52 24.09
N GLY A 182 16.60 -4.53 24.56
CA GLY A 182 15.51 -3.73 23.95
C GLY A 182 15.78 -2.24 24.00
N GLU A 183 16.28 -1.71 25.13
CA GLU A 183 16.67 -0.30 25.24
C GLU A 183 17.82 0.04 24.28
N GLN A 184 18.87 -0.80 24.25
CA GLN A 184 20.00 -0.60 23.33
C GLN A 184 19.55 -0.68 21.87
N PHE A 185 18.57 -1.53 21.55
CA PHE A 185 18.04 -1.63 20.20
C PHE A 185 17.31 -0.35 19.80
N MET A 186 16.51 0.23 20.68
CA MET A 186 15.90 1.55 20.44
C MET A 186 16.96 2.64 20.21
N ASP A 187 18.07 2.62 20.98
CA ASP A 187 19.18 3.57 20.81
C ASP A 187 19.85 3.42 19.42
N ILE A 188 20.13 2.20 19.01
CA ILE A 188 20.71 1.92 17.69
C ILE A 188 19.77 2.37 16.55
N LEU A 189 18.47 2.08 16.66
CA LEU A 189 17.48 2.51 15.68
C LEU A 189 17.36 4.03 15.63
N ALA A 190 17.34 4.70 16.78
CA ALA A 190 17.31 6.16 16.84
C ALA A 190 18.55 6.77 16.19
N LEU A 191 19.74 6.24 16.43
CA LEU A 191 20.97 6.66 15.78
C LEU A 191 20.93 6.43 14.26
N ALA A 192 20.38 5.30 13.81
CA ALA A 192 20.23 4.99 12.38
C ALA A 192 19.27 5.96 11.68
N LEU A 193 18.23 6.40 12.37
CA LEU A 193 17.25 7.38 11.87
C LEU A 193 17.73 8.84 11.98
N SER A 194 18.57 9.17 12.99
CA SER A 194 19.12 10.50 13.21
C SER A 194 20.42 10.75 12.44
N GLY A 195 21.15 9.69 12.10
CA GLY A 195 22.27 9.77 11.16
C GLY A 195 21.75 10.42 9.88
N GLU A 196 22.57 11.25 9.19
CA GLU A 196 22.13 11.97 7.99
C GLU A 196 21.14 11.10 7.22
N PRO A 197 19.89 11.56 6.98
CA PRO A 197 18.95 10.82 6.17
C PRO A 197 19.72 10.50 4.92
N GLY A 198 20.10 9.24 4.77
CA GLY A 198 21.01 8.83 3.74
C GLY A 198 20.53 9.54 2.50
N ARG A 199 21.32 10.49 2.05
CA ARG A 199 21.20 11.07 0.73
C ARG A 199 21.62 9.96 -0.23
N GLN A 200 20.87 8.85 -0.17
CA GLN A 200 20.67 8.12 -1.39
C GLN A 200 20.03 9.17 -2.30
N PRO A 201 20.55 9.41 -3.46
CA PRO A 201 19.73 9.97 -4.50
C PRO A 201 18.48 9.10 -4.44
N ALA A 202 17.38 9.67 -3.90
CA ALA A 202 16.09 9.02 -3.87
C ALA A 202 15.99 8.44 -5.27
N ASP A 203 16.06 7.09 -5.36
CA ASP A 203 16.21 6.42 -6.64
C ASP A 203 15.19 7.12 -7.49
N GLU A 204 15.60 7.81 -8.53
CA GLU A 204 14.76 8.75 -9.29
C GLU A 204 13.44 8.07 -9.63
N LYS A 205 13.49 6.77 -9.72
CA LYS A 205 12.38 5.85 -9.88
C LYS A 205 11.44 5.79 -8.65
N SER A 206 11.95 5.79 -7.42
CA SER A 206 11.13 5.75 -6.19
C SER A 206 10.41 7.09 -5.95
N VAL A 207 11.06 8.22 -6.23
CA VAL A 207 10.42 9.55 -6.20
C VAL A 207 9.36 9.64 -7.28
N GLN A 208 9.63 9.12 -8.48
CA GLN A 208 8.70 9.11 -9.59
C GLN A 208 7.48 8.21 -9.27
N GLU A 209 7.67 7.03 -8.70
CA GLU A 209 6.58 6.13 -8.28
C GLU A 209 5.70 6.78 -7.21
N THR A 210 6.28 7.43 -6.22
CA THR A 210 5.55 8.16 -5.17
C THR A 210 4.76 9.33 -5.76
N ARG A 211 5.38 10.11 -6.64
CA ARG A 211 4.71 11.22 -7.34
C ARG A 211 3.58 10.72 -8.24
N LEU A 212 3.81 9.64 -8.98
CA LEU A 212 2.79 9.02 -9.82
C LEU A 212 1.58 8.57 -9.00
N ARG A 213 1.79 8.01 -7.81
CA ARG A 213 0.72 7.58 -6.91
C ARG A 213 -0.08 8.77 -6.39
N SER A 214 0.59 9.83 -5.92
CA SER A 214 -0.06 11.06 -5.48
C SER A 214 -0.94 11.66 -6.58
N VAL A 215 -0.41 11.73 -7.80
CA VAL A 215 -1.15 12.21 -8.97
C VAL A 215 -2.37 11.34 -9.28
N LYS A 216 -2.24 10.01 -9.22
CA LYS A 216 -3.36 9.08 -9.41
C LYS A 216 -4.45 9.26 -8.36
N ALA A 217 -4.07 9.37 -7.09
CA ALA A 217 -5.00 9.62 -5.98
C ALA A 217 -5.74 10.95 -6.16
N TYR A 218 -5.03 12.00 -6.57
CA TYR A 218 -5.64 13.30 -6.89
C TYR A 218 -6.66 13.17 -8.04
N ILE A 219 -6.30 12.49 -9.13
CA ILE A 219 -7.22 12.25 -10.25
C ILE A 219 -8.47 11.52 -9.76
N ASP A 220 -8.32 10.45 -8.98
CA ASP A 220 -9.44 9.64 -8.49
C ASP A 220 -10.38 10.41 -7.56
N ALA A 221 -9.84 11.31 -6.75
CA ALA A 221 -10.64 12.19 -5.88
C ALA A 221 -11.43 13.25 -6.66
N HIS A 222 -10.97 13.65 -7.86
CA HIS A 222 -11.55 14.75 -8.64
C HIS A 222 -12.16 14.31 -9.99
N LEU A 223 -12.45 13.01 -10.17
CA LEU A 223 -12.99 12.47 -11.44
C LEU A 223 -14.29 13.14 -11.90
N SER A 224 -15.12 13.60 -10.95
CA SER A 224 -16.41 14.24 -11.21
C SER A 224 -16.29 15.73 -11.53
N ASP A 225 -15.09 16.30 -11.51
CA ASP A 225 -14.84 17.67 -11.91
C ASP A 225 -14.71 17.72 -13.46
N PRO A 226 -15.68 18.35 -14.18
CA PRO A 226 -15.61 18.45 -15.63
C PRO A 226 -14.43 19.29 -16.12
N ASP A 227 -13.95 20.24 -15.30
CA ASP A 227 -12.83 21.12 -15.62
C ASP A 227 -11.46 20.52 -15.26
N LEU A 228 -11.44 19.28 -14.73
CA LEU A 228 -10.20 18.58 -14.42
C LEU A 228 -9.38 18.35 -15.70
N SER A 229 -8.38 19.19 -15.89
CA SER A 229 -7.43 19.15 -17.00
C SER A 229 -6.07 18.64 -16.54
N LEU A 230 -5.23 18.18 -17.47
CA LEU A 230 -3.85 17.78 -17.16
C LEU A 230 -3.04 18.94 -16.57
N THR A 231 -3.30 20.17 -17.00
CA THR A 231 -2.67 21.37 -16.45
C THR A 231 -3.09 21.62 -15.01
N ALA A 232 -4.38 21.45 -14.70
CA ALA A 232 -4.88 21.56 -13.33
C ALA A 232 -4.30 20.46 -12.44
N ILE A 233 -4.24 19.22 -12.92
CA ILE A 233 -3.63 18.07 -12.21
C ILE A 233 -2.16 18.38 -11.90
N ALA A 234 -1.38 18.81 -12.88
CA ALA A 234 0.02 19.15 -12.69
C ALA A 234 0.21 20.27 -11.67
N LYS A 235 -0.55 21.37 -11.80
CA LYS A 235 -0.50 22.53 -10.91
C LYS A 235 -0.80 22.15 -9.45
N ASN A 236 -1.88 21.41 -9.23
CA ASN A 236 -2.31 21.03 -7.87
C ASN A 236 -1.38 19.99 -7.20
N ASN A 237 -0.60 19.26 -7.99
CA ASN A 237 0.43 18.35 -7.46
C ASN A 237 1.82 19.00 -7.41
N GLY A 238 1.96 20.31 -7.68
CA GLY A 238 3.22 21.03 -7.61
C GLY A 238 4.28 20.52 -8.61
N ILE A 239 3.85 20.05 -9.80
CA ILE A 239 4.71 19.52 -10.84
C ILE A 239 4.46 20.20 -12.19
N SER A 240 5.46 20.15 -13.09
CA SER A 240 5.26 20.61 -14.45
C SER A 240 4.44 19.62 -15.28
N LEU A 241 3.72 20.12 -16.31
CA LEU A 241 2.98 19.26 -17.23
C LEU A 241 3.91 18.27 -17.96
N ARG A 242 5.14 18.67 -18.27
CA ARG A 242 6.17 17.79 -18.86
C ARG A 242 6.50 16.62 -17.92
N TYR A 243 6.65 16.91 -16.62
CA TYR A 243 6.96 15.88 -15.63
C TYR A 243 5.74 14.96 -15.38
N LEU A 244 4.52 15.49 -15.41
CA LEU A 244 3.30 14.68 -15.41
C LEU A 244 3.30 13.64 -16.53
N HIS A 245 3.59 14.06 -17.77
CA HIS A 245 3.69 13.12 -18.90
C HIS A 245 4.83 12.11 -18.74
N GLN A 246 5.96 12.51 -18.16
CA GLN A 246 7.08 11.61 -17.88
C GLN A 246 6.71 10.52 -16.87
N LEU A 247 5.96 10.86 -15.81
CA LEU A 247 5.49 9.91 -14.80
C LEU A 247 4.63 8.80 -15.41
N PHE A 248 3.73 9.12 -16.33
CA PHE A 248 2.84 8.15 -16.95
C PHE A 248 3.50 7.30 -18.04
N ARG A 249 4.60 7.73 -18.65
CA ARG A 249 5.37 6.92 -19.63
C ARG A 249 5.84 5.58 -19.04
N GLN A 250 6.09 5.51 -17.74
CA GLN A 250 6.52 4.27 -17.07
C GLN A 250 5.42 3.18 -17.04
N MET A 251 4.18 3.55 -17.38
CA MET A 251 3.03 2.65 -17.40
C MET A 251 2.60 2.27 -18.82
N ASP A 252 3.38 2.63 -19.84
CA ASP A 252 3.01 2.51 -21.25
C ASP A 252 1.65 3.15 -21.58
N MET A 253 1.28 4.20 -20.82
CA MET A 253 0.00 4.90 -20.91
C MET A 253 0.21 6.41 -20.71
N SER A 254 -0.52 7.25 -21.43
CA SER A 254 -0.51 8.69 -21.20
C SER A 254 -1.41 9.09 -20.00
N ALA A 255 -1.12 10.25 -19.40
CA ALA A 255 -1.94 10.81 -18.33
C ALA A 255 -3.40 11.05 -18.78
N SER A 256 -3.60 11.44 -20.06
CA SER A 256 -4.93 11.61 -20.66
C SER A 256 -5.68 10.29 -20.77
N GLU A 257 -5.01 9.24 -21.18
CA GLU A 257 -5.60 7.89 -21.28
C GLU A 257 -5.98 7.36 -19.91
N TRP A 258 -5.11 7.58 -18.90
CA TRP A 258 -5.40 7.21 -17.52
C TRP A 258 -6.65 7.94 -16.99
N LEU A 259 -6.72 9.25 -17.12
CA LEU A 259 -7.89 10.05 -16.70
C LEU A 259 -9.16 9.54 -17.38
N ARG A 260 -9.11 9.34 -18.70
CA ARG A 260 -10.23 8.81 -19.48
C ARG A 260 -10.66 7.42 -19.00
N LEU A 261 -9.71 6.53 -18.76
CA LEU A 261 -9.97 5.18 -18.26
C LEU A 261 -10.68 5.23 -16.90
N ARG A 262 -10.17 6.04 -15.97
CA ARG A 262 -10.76 6.18 -14.62
C ARG A 262 -12.18 6.75 -14.68
N ARG A 263 -12.42 7.75 -15.54
CA ARG A 263 -13.77 8.31 -15.80
C ARG A 263 -14.72 7.25 -16.36
N LEU A 264 -14.28 6.41 -17.29
CA LEU A 264 -15.09 5.31 -17.83
C LEU A 264 -15.39 4.26 -16.76
N GLN A 265 -14.41 3.86 -15.94
CA GLN A 265 -14.61 2.93 -14.82
C GLN A 265 -15.64 3.47 -13.83
N ARG A 266 -15.49 4.75 -13.43
CA ARG A 266 -16.44 5.39 -12.53
C ARG A 266 -17.84 5.48 -13.13
N SER A 267 -17.95 5.78 -14.43
CA SER A 267 -19.23 5.78 -15.13
C SER A 267 -19.88 4.40 -15.14
N HIS A 268 -19.09 3.34 -15.33
CA HIS A 268 -19.58 1.95 -15.27
C HIS A 268 -20.16 1.64 -13.88
N ASP A 269 -19.48 2.02 -12.79
CA ASP A 269 -19.95 1.80 -11.42
C ASP A 269 -21.27 2.56 -11.17
N LEU A 270 -21.38 3.81 -11.64
CA LEU A 270 -22.61 4.62 -11.53
C LEU A 270 -23.77 3.98 -12.31
N LEU A 271 -23.52 3.51 -13.54
CA LEU A 271 -24.52 2.85 -14.36
C LEU A 271 -24.99 1.53 -13.78
N SER A 272 -24.12 0.81 -13.08
CA SER A 272 -24.40 -0.48 -12.44
C SER A 272 -25.10 -0.31 -11.09
N SER A 273 -25.12 0.89 -10.51
CA SER A 273 -25.65 1.13 -9.17
C SER A 273 -27.12 1.53 -9.19
N PRO A 274 -28.01 0.83 -8.46
CA PRO A 274 -29.44 1.20 -8.34
C PRO A 274 -29.66 2.62 -7.81
N ARG A 275 -28.72 3.14 -7.02
CA ARG A 275 -28.81 4.49 -6.45
C ARG A 275 -28.84 5.59 -7.52
N TYR A 276 -28.27 5.33 -8.68
CA TYR A 276 -28.16 6.28 -9.79
C TYR A 276 -29.10 5.92 -10.97
N ALA A 277 -30.09 5.06 -10.73
CA ALA A 277 -31.03 4.61 -11.77
C ALA A 277 -31.85 5.75 -12.38
N ALA A 278 -32.11 6.81 -11.60
CA ALA A 278 -32.85 8.00 -12.06
C ALA A 278 -32.04 8.93 -12.98
N GLN A 279 -30.70 8.86 -12.98
CA GLN A 279 -29.86 9.67 -13.86
C GLN A 279 -29.80 9.04 -15.25
N SER A 280 -29.91 9.85 -16.29
CA SER A 280 -29.74 9.39 -17.66
C SER A 280 -28.27 9.04 -17.96
N ILE A 281 -28.02 8.21 -18.98
CA ILE A 281 -26.68 7.90 -19.47
C ILE A 281 -25.92 9.18 -19.85
N THR A 282 -26.64 10.12 -20.45
CA THR A 282 -26.09 11.42 -20.87
C THR A 282 -25.66 12.28 -19.67
N GLU A 283 -26.48 12.35 -18.62
CA GLU A 283 -26.13 13.06 -17.39
C GLU A 283 -24.91 12.44 -16.71
N ILE A 284 -24.81 11.11 -16.65
CA ILE A 284 -23.62 10.43 -16.11
C ILE A 284 -22.38 10.73 -16.97
N ALA A 285 -22.51 10.73 -18.30
CA ALA A 285 -21.39 11.07 -19.17
C ALA A 285 -20.88 12.49 -18.92
N TYR A 286 -21.79 13.48 -18.85
CA TYR A 286 -21.40 14.87 -18.60
C TYR A 286 -20.86 15.10 -17.20
N SER A 287 -21.42 14.45 -16.17
CA SER A 287 -20.92 14.56 -14.79
C SER A 287 -19.51 13.94 -14.63
N MET A 288 -19.11 13.09 -15.55
CA MET A 288 -17.75 12.52 -15.60
C MET A 288 -16.85 13.27 -16.60
N GLY A 289 -17.23 14.47 -17.04
CA GLY A 289 -16.40 15.34 -17.88
C GLY A 289 -16.26 14.89 -19.33
N PHE A 290 -17.21 14.12 -19.88
CA PHE A 290 -17.29 13.85 -21.31
C PHE A 290 -18.15 14.92 -21.99
N ASN A 291 -17.65 15.54 -23.07
CA ASN A 291 -18.32 16.61 -23.77
C ASN A 291 -19.36 16.12 -24.80
N SER A 292 -19.46 14.80 -25.04
CA SER A 292 -20.37 14.19 -25.99
C SER A 292 -20.79 12.80 -25.54
N SER A 293 -22.10 12.59 -25.44
CA SER A 293 -22.70 11.29 -25.11
C SER A 293 -22.39 10.22 -26.16
N SER A 294 -22.33 10.58 -27.45
CA SER A 294 -21.98 9.66 -28.53
C SER A 294 -20.51 9.22 -28.43
N HIS A 295 -19.61 10.17 -28.19
CA HIS A 295 -18.19 9.88 -27.99
C HIS A 295 -17.96 9.03 -26.73
N PHE A 296 -18.63 9.35 -25.61
CA PHE A 296 -18.64 8.54 -24.42
C PHE A 296 -19.07 7.09 -24.69
N SER A 297 -20.20 6.89 -25.39
CA SER A 297 -20.74 5.56 -25.67
C SER A 297 -19.79 4.71 -26.52
N ASN A 298 -19.09 5.33 -27.47
CA ASN A 298 -18.10 4.65 -28.30
C ASN A 298 -16.88 4.23 -27.48
N LEU A 299 -16.34 5.13 -26.63
CA LEU A 299 -15.22 4.84 -25.76
C LEU A 299 -15.58 3.79 -24.71
N PHE A 300 -16.78 3.86 -24.14
CA PHE A 300 -17.29 2.92 -23.17
C PHE A 300 -17.39 1.49 -23.78
N ARG A 301 -17.97 1.40 -25.00
CA ARG A 301 -18.05 0.11 -25.71
C ARG A 301 -16.67 -0.45 -26.08
N ALA A 302 -15.76 0.42 -26.49
CA ALA A 302 -14.38 0.01 -26.78
C ALA A 302 -13.68 -0.54 -25.54
N GLN A 303 -13.93 0.07 -24.36
CA GLN A 303 -13.29 -0.32 -23.10
C GLN A 303 -13.91 -1.58 -22.47
N PHE A 304 -15.24 -1.73 -22.48
CA PHE A 304 -15.94 -2.78 -21.73
C PHE A 304 -16.59 -3.85 -22.62
N GLY A 305 -16.58 -3.67 -23.94
CA GLY A 305 -17.26 -4.58 -24.89
C GLY A 305 -18.80 -4.47 -24.86
N LEU A 306 -19.38 -3.66 -23.98
CA LEU A 306 -20.81 -3.46 -23.73
C LEU A 306 -21.20 -2.00 -23.95
N ARG A 307 -22.46 -1.75 -24.32
CA ARG A 307 -22.98 -0.37 -24.35
C ARG A 307 -23.35 0.10 -22.94
N PRO A 308 -23.32 1.39 -22.66
CA PRO A 308 -23.81 1.93 -21.39
C PRO A 308 -25.24 1.52 -21.04
N SER A 309 -26.13 1.40 -22.07
CA SER A 309 -27.51 0.90 -21.92
C SER A 309 -27.58 -0.55 -21.44
N ASP A 310 -26.65 -1.40 -21.90
CA ASP A 310 -26.66 -2.82 -21.58
C ASP A 310 -26.26 -3.05 -20.10
N VAL A 311 -25.31 -2.27 -19.60
CA VAL A 311 -24.90 -2.27 -18.18
C VAL A 311 -26.06 -1.85 -17.28
N ARG A 312 -26.82 -0.84 -17.67
CA ARG A 312 -28.00 -0.34 -16.92
C ARG A 312 -29.14 -1.37 -16.88
N GLY A 313 -29.36 -2.07 -18.00
CA GLY A 313 -30.39 -3.13 -18.10
C GLY A 313 -30.07 -4.36 -17.25
N THR A 314 -28.79 -4.68 -17.06
CA THR A 314 -28.34 -5.86 -16.30
C THR A 314 -28.50 -5.66 -14.78
N SER A 315 -28.53 -4.42 -14.29
CA SER A 315 -28.73 -4.09 -12.87
C SER A 315 -30.12 -4.44 -12.34
N VAL A 316 -31.08 -4.72 -13.23
CA VAL A 316 -32.46 -5.11 -12.89
C VAL A 316 -32.60 -6.63 -12.75
N VAL A 317 -31.66 -7.45 -13.22
CA VAL A 317 -31.88 -8.92 -13.38
C VAL A 317 -30.80 -9.80 -12.75
N ALA A 318 -29.70 -9.35 -12.18
CA ALA A 318 -28.66 -10.32 -11.83
C ALA A 318 -27.97 -10.09 -10.47
N GLY A 319 -28.38 -10.87 -9.50
CA GLY A 319 -27.45 -11.48 -8.55
C GLY A 319 -26.75 -12.67 -9.18
N LEU A 320 -25.80 -12.52 -10.11
CA LEU A 320 -24.95 -13.64 -10.58
C LEU A 320 -23.69 -13.14 -11.34
N HIS A 321 -22.53 -13.56 -10.80
CA HIS A 321 -21.20 -13.68 -11.42
C HIS A 321 -20.49 -12.43 -11.96
N ARG A 322 -19.64 -11.83 -11.11
CA ARG A 322 -18.49 -11.04 -11.53
C ARG A 322 -17.39 -11.95 -12.07
N LYS A 323 -17.10 -11.88 -13.38
CA LYS A 323 -15.84 -12.38 -13.92
C LYS A 323 -14.74 -11.35 -13.69
N PRO A 324 -13.50 -11.75 -13.33
CA PRO A 324 -12.39 -10.84 -13.18
C PRO A 324 -11.96 -10.26 -14.53
N PHE A 325 -11.57 -9.00 -14.50
CA PHE A 325 -11.01 -8.25 -15.62
C PHE A 325 -9.62 -8.81 -15.98
N VAL A 326 -9.45 -9.23 -17.22
CA VAL A 326 -8.15 -9.56 -17.83
C VAL A 326 -7.85 -8.48 -18.87
N PRO A 327 -6.70 -7.77 -18.80
CA PRO A 327 -6.30 -6.83 -19.84
C PRO A 327 -6.12 -7.58 -21.18
N ASN A 328 -6.66 -7.01 -22.24
CA ASN A 328 -6.62 -7.59 -23.59
C ASN A 328 -5.20 -7.44 -24.17
N GLU A 329 -4.40 -8.49 -24.10
CA GLU A 329 -3.18 -8.64 -24.91
C GLU A 329 -3.58 -9.00 -26.34
N ARG A 330 -3.82 -8.01 -27.19
CA ARG A 330 -3.77 -8.19 -28.65
C ARG A 330 -3.83 -6.86 -29.38
N ALA A 331 -2.66 -6.36 -29.77
CA ALA A 331 -2.46 -5.66 -31.05
C ALA A 331 -0.96 -5.52 -31.32
N GLY A 332 -0.39 -6.43 -32.09
CA GLY A 332 1.00 -6.29 -32.50
C GLY A 332 1.57 -7.52 -33.19
N SER A 333 0.94 -7.97 -34.26
CA SER A 333 1.67 -8.73 -35.28
C SER A 333 0.98 -8.55 -36.64
N ARG A 334 1.40 -7.55 -37.37
CA ARG A 334 1.36 -7.63 -38.85
C ARG A 334 2.79 -7.71 -39.31
N GLY A 335 3.12 -8.89 -39.80
CA GLY A 335 4.31 -9.10 -40.56
C GLY A 335 4.25 -8.30 -41.86
N ASP A 336 5.38 -7.74 -42.23
CA ASP A 336 5.69 -7.41 -43.61
C ASP A 336 6.82 -8.34 -44.07
N ASN A 337 6.42 -9.32 -44.85
CA ASN A 337 7.28 -9.92 -45.87
C ASN A 337 7.45 -8.92 -46.99
N PHE A 338 8.68 -8.56 -47.31
CA PHE A 338 9.16 -8.26 -48.67
C PHE A 338 10.66 -8.47 -48.75
N GLU A 339 11.05 -9.45 -49.61
CA GLU A 339 12.30 -9.70 -50.33
C GLU A 339 13.63 -9.47 -49.62
#